data_c41931dfc1ba8b8ce8132607c9f9bb98
#
_entry.id   c41931dfc1ba8b8ce8132607c9f9bb98
#
_cell.length_a   1.000
_cell.length_b   1.000
_cell.length_c   1.000
_cell.angle_alpha   90.00
_cell.angle_beta   90.00
_cell.angle_gamma   90.00
#
_symmetry.space_group_name_H-M   'P 1'
#
loop_
_entity.id
_entity.type
_entity.pdbx_description
1 polymer ?
#
loop_
_entity_poly.entity_id
_entity_poly.type
_entity_poly.pdbx_seq_one_letter_code
_entity_poly.pdbx_strand_id
1 'polypeptide(L)'
;MQRGLKSIVFAQSRLMVEVLTKYLKDAFDRDPRNPARVAAYRGGYLPTERRAMEKKLREGELDCVVSTSALELGVDIGALDVCVLNGYPGTIAGTWQRLGRAGRRQRTALGVLVASSLPLDQYIIRNPEFFLGASPEQARIDPDQLLILLDHIRCAAFELPFRDGEVFGKEDLGEMLGYLQDHGVLHHEGSQWHWMDDSYPANSVSLRSVAEGNFVVIDTSGGAQTVIAEVDYSSAPETIYEGAIYMVQSAPYQVERLDWEGRKAFVTRTRADYYTDAIDYTRLKILEEQQSESGSATTYHRGGDAAPTGLCDSFVGAASSPRSGDITPAAGTAMVSRGEVHLVRRIVGYKKIRYYTHENVGYGHIDLPDQEMHTTAVWWQVNPAALDAVFA
;
A
#
# COMPACT_ATOMS: atom_id res chain seq x y z
N MET A 1 2.03 6.89 26.40
CA MET A 1 2.59 8.25 26.54
C MET A 1 2.55 8.76 28.00
N GLN A 2 1.40 8.95 28.65
CA GLN A 2 1.35 9.45 30.04
C GLN A 2 2.14 8.62 31.08
N ARG A 3 2.39 7.33 30.80
CA ARG A 3 3.17 6.42 31.63
C ARG A 3 4.62 6.22 31.16
N GLY A 4 5.10 7.06 30.24
CA GLY A 4 6.44 6.93 29.65
C GLY A 4 6.61 5.77 28.66
N LEU A 5 5.51 5.12 28.26
CA LEU A 5 5.55 4.02 27.28
C LEU A 5 5.72 4.60 25.87
N LYS A 6 6.63 3.99 25.09
CA LYS A 6 6.85 4.32 23.68
C LYS A 6 5.94 3.50 22.80
N SER A 7 5.29 4.15 21.85
CA SER A 7 4.24 3.52 21.05
C SER A 7 4.38 3.78 19.55
N ILE A 8 3.95 2.81 18.76
CA ILE A 8 3.72 2.96 17.34
C ILE A 8 2.24 2.72 17.04
N VAL A 9 1.68 3.54 16.17
CA VAL A 9 0.31 3.39 15.66
C VAL A 9 0.40 3.18 14.16
N PHE A 10 -0.08 2.05 13.67
CA PHE A 10 -0.18 1.78 12.25
C PHE A 10 -1.56 2.16 11.72
N ALA A 11 -1.60 2.95 10.65
CA ALA A 11 -2.82 3.32 9.95
C ALA A 11 -2.78 2.84 8.50
N GLN A 12 -3.96 2.64 7.91
CA GLN A 12 -4.10 2.03 6.57
C GLN A 12 -3.77 3.00 5.42
N SER A 13 -3.93 4.31 5.63
CA SER A 13 -3.68 5.31 4.58
C SER A 13 -2.78 6.45 5.06
N ARG A 14 -2.13 7.13 4.10
CA ARG A 14 -1.32 8.33 4.38
C ARG A 14 -2.15 9.44 5.03
N LEU A 15 -3.38 9.63 4.57
CA LEU A 15 -4.31 10.60 5.14
C LEU A 15 -4.62 10.26 6.61
N MET A 16 -4.95 9.01 6.91
CA MET A 16 -5.25 8.58 8.27
C MET A 16 -4.05 8.72 9.22
N VAL A 17 -2.82 8.50 8.73
CA VAL A 17 -1.59 8.78 9.51
C VAL A 17 -1.55 10.24 9.94
N GLU A 18 -1.83 11.16 9.04
CA GLU A 18 -1.79 12.61 9.33
C GLU A 18 -2.92 13.02 10.30
N VAL A 19 -4.15 12.52 10.07
CA VAL A 19 -5.30 12.81 10.92
C VAL A 19 -5.09 12.29 12.34
N LEU A 20 -4.65 11.05 12.50
CA LEU A 20 -4.33 10.48 13.81
C LEU A 20 -3.17 11.21 14.49
N THR A 21 -2.14 11.58 13.72
CA THR A 21 -1.02 12.39 14.24
C THR A 21 -1.52 13.73 14.77
N LYS A 22 -2.42 14.38 14.04
CA LYS A 22 -3.04 15.63 14.50
C LYS A 22 -3.78 15.43 15.83
N TYR A 23 -4.62 14.41 15.94
CA TYR A 23 -5.37 14.12 17.17
C TYR A 23 -4.45 13.84 18.35
N LEU A 24 -3.38 13.07 18.13
CA LEU A 24 -2.42 12.77 19.18
C LEU A 24 -1.59 13.99 19.58
N LYS A 25 -1.18 14.83 18.62
CA LYS A 25 -0.48 16.09 18.93
C LYS A 25 -1.39 17.04 19.72
N ASP A 26 -2.63 17.21 19.28
CA ASP A 26 -3.60 18.07 19.97
C ASP A 26 -3.90 17.56 21.41
N ALA A 27 -3.75 16.27 21.66
CA ALA A 27 -3.92 15.68 22.98
C ALA A 27 -2.65 15.76 23.87
N PHE A 28 -1.47 15.56 23.30
CA PHE A 28 -0.25 15.32 24.06
C PHE A 28 0.88 16.34 23.82
N ASP A 29 0.89 17.06 22.68
CA ASP A 29 1.91 18.07 22.30
C ASP A 29 1.30 19.49 22.32
N ARG A 30 0.50 19.81 23.34
CA ARG A 30 -0.26 21.08 23.40
C ARG A 30 0.61 22.32 23.63
N ASP A 31 1.75 22.16 24.29
CA ASP A 31 2.63 23.30 24.57
C ASP A 31 3.74 23.36 23.49
N PRO A 32 3.69 24.36 22.59
CA PRO A 32 4.68 24.47 21.49
C PRO A 32 6.10 24.80 21.96
N ARG A 33 6.28 25.13 23.25
CA ARG A 33 7.63 25.35 23.83
C ARG A 33 8.33 24.05 24.17
N ASN A 34 7.60 22.95 24.28
CA ASN A 34 8.17 21.63 24.50
C ASN A 34 8.50 20.95 23.17
N PRO A 35 9.56 20.12 23.11
CA PRO A 35 9.84 19.28 21.95
C PRO A 35 8.63 18.41 21.60
N ALA A 36 8.33 18.31 20.31
CA ALA A 36 7.25 17.44 19.84
C ALA A 36 7.57 15.98 20.16
N ARG A 37 6.62 15.29 20.82
CA ARG A 37 6.73 13.88 21.26
C ARG A 37 6.00 12.93 20.32
N VAL A 38 5.15 13.46 19.43
CA VAL A 38 4.37 12.70 18.44
C VAL A 38 4.81 13.09 17.04
N ALA A 39 5.06 12.11 16.18
CA ALA A 39 5.40 12.33 14.78
C ALA A 39 4.64 11.41 13.84
N ALA A 40 4.41 11.87 12.61
CA ALA A 40 3.96 11.04 11.50
C ALA A 40 5.17 10.48 10.76
N TYR A 41 5.06 9.23 10.26
CA TYR A 41 6.05 8.63 9.37
C TYR A 41 5.35 7.89 8.22
N ARG A 42 5.56 8.33 7.00
CA ARG A 42 4.94 7.73 5.82
C ARG A 42 5.77 7.95 4.56
N GLY A 43 5.46 7.21 3.51
CA GLY A 43 5.95 7.50 2.17
C GLY A 43 5.52 8.90 1.72
N GLY A 44 6.34 9.53 0.88
CA GLY A 44 6.11 10.87 0.37
C GLY A 44 6.79 11.98 1.17
N TYR A 45 7.30 11.73 2.36
CA TYR A 45 8.19 12.66 3.04
C TYR A 45 9.59 12.66 2.42
N LEU A 46 10.25 13.79 2.45
CA LEU A 46 11.62 13.91 1.95
C LEU A 46 12.55 12.93 2.68
N PRO A 47 13.53 12.33 1.98
CA PRO A 47 14.47 11.39 2.58
C PRO A 47 15.21 11.94 3.81
N THR A 48 15.54 13.23 3.78
CA THR A 48 16.18 13.92 4.91
C THR A 48 15.29 13.99 6.14
N GLU A 49 14.00 14.27 5.97
CA GLU A 49 13.03 14.30 7.06
C GLU A 49 12.80 12.91 7.65
N ARG A 50 12.68 11.88 6.79
CA ARG A 50 12.53 10.50 7.25
C ARG A 50 13.71 10.05 8.11
N ARG A 51 14.94 10.30 7.66
CA ARG A 51 16.16 10.00 8.43
C ARG A 51 16.23 10.74 9.76
N ALA A 52 15.82 12.00 9.79
CA ALA A 52 15.75 12.77 11.04
C ALA A 52 14.74 12.17 12.03
N MET A 53 13.57 11.73 11.57
CA MET A 53 12.58 11.06 12.41
C MET A 53 13.04 9.69 12.91
N GLU A 54 13.68 8.90 12.06
CA GLU A 54 14.26 7.60 12.45
C GLU A 54 15.33 7.77 13.53
N LYS A 55 16.14 8.81 13.43
CA LYS A 55 17.12 9.17 14.45
C LYS A 55 16.43 9.52 15.77
N LYS A 56 15.44 10.41 15.76
CA LYS A 56 14.67 10.81 16.95
C LYS A 56 13.96 9.63 17.61
N LEU A 57 13.42 8.69 16.83
CA LEU A 57 12.83 7.45 17.38
C LEU A 57 13.87 6.61 18.09
N ARG A 58 15.03 6.39 17.48
CA ARG A 58 16.13 5.60 18.01
C ARG A 58 16.71 6.21 19.29
N GLU A 59 16.89 7.52 19.31
CA GLU A 59 17.40 8.27 20.47
C GLU A 59 16.35 8.44 21.57
N GLY A 60 15.10 8.08 21.26
CA GLY A 60 14.02 8.10 22.23
C GLY A 60 13.43 9.47 22.50
N GLU A 61 13.65 10.44 21.62
CA GLU A 61 13.08 11.78 21.70
C GLU A 61 11.56 11.77 21.40
N LEU A 62 11.08 10.80 20.61
CA LEU A 62 9.66 10.61 20.32
C LEU A 62 9.07 9.52 21.22
N ASP A 63 7.86 9.78 21.73
CA ASP A 63 7.09 8.82 22.51
C ASP A 63 6.07 8.05 21.67
N CYS A 64 5.61 8.66 20.58
CA CYS A 64 4.65 8.04 19.68
C CYS A 64 4.99 8.37 18.23
N VAL A 65 4.94 7.35 17.38
CA VAL A 65 4.97 7.52 15.93
C VAL A 65 3.71 6.92 15.32
N VAL A 66 3.08 7.66 14.39
CA VAL A 66 1.96 7.16 13.57
C VAL A 66 2.51 6.87 12.18
N SER A 67 2.33 5.66 11.69
CA SER A 67 2.93 5.23 10.42
C SER A 67 1.95 4.45 9.54
N THR A 68 2.23 4.44 8.24
CA THR A 68 1.73 3.41 7.33
C THR A 68 2.60 2.15 7.45
N SER A 69 2.49 1.20 6.52
CA SER A 69 3.42 0.06 6.39
C SER A 69 4.90 0.47 6.22
N ALA A 70 5.21 1.76 6.07
CA ALA A 70 6.59 2.25 5.87
C ALA A 70 7.56 1.92 7.03
N LEU A 71 7.04 1.70 8.25
CA LEU A 71 7.82 1.22 9.40
C LEU A 71 7.59 -0.27 9.73
N GLU A 72 6.93 -0.99 8.86
CA GLU A 72 6.68 -2.43 9.03
C GLU A 72 7.97 -3.25 8.91
N LEU A 73 8.84 -2.89 7.98
CA LEU A 73 10.09 -3.63 7.69
C LEU A 73 11.29 -2.67 7.53
N GLY A 74 12.49 -3.20 7.74
CA GLY A 74 13.75 -2.62 7.26
C GLY A 74 14.32 -1.45 8.06
N VAL A 75 13.62 -0.89 9.05
CA VAL A 75 14.10 0.28 9.82
C VAL A 75 14.29 -0.09 11.28
N ASP A 76 15.45 0.26 11.83
CA ASP A 76 15.67 0.18 13.29
C ASP A 76 15.12 1.46 13.96
N ILE A 77 13.97 1.29 14.61
CA ILE A 77 13.25 2.36 15.32
C ILE A 77 13.40 2.29 16.85
N GLY A 78 14.34 1.48 17.31
CA GLY A 78 14.56 1.29 18.75
C GLY A 78 13.52 0.39 19.42
N ALA A 79 13.49 0.41 20.75
CA ALA A 79 12.56 -0.38 21.53
C ALA A 79 11.24 0.36 21.74
N LEU A 80 10.14 -0.25 21.31
CA LEU A 80 8.78 0.22 21.53
C LEU A 80 8.05 -0.72 22.49
N ASP A 81 7.18 -0.17 23.31
CA ASP A 81 6.44 -0.92 24.34
C ASP A 81 5.03 -1.30 23.85
N VAL A 82 4.45 -0.47 22.98
CA VAL A 82 3.07 -0.63 22.50
C VAL A 82 3.00 -0.51 20.99
N CYS A 83 2.31 -1.45 20.35
CA CYS A 83 1.92 -1.37 18.95
C CYS A 83 0.39 -1.32 18.86
N VAL A 84 -0.15 -0.29 18.18
CA VAL A 84 -1.57 -0.14 17.91
C VAL A 84 -1.80 -0.28 16.41
N LEU A 85 -2.71 -1.15 16.02
CA LEU A 85 -3.17 -1.32 14.64
C LEU A 85 -4.53 -0.65 14.50
N ASN A 86 -4.64 0.39 13.70
CA ASN A 86 -5.90 1.05 13.38
C ASN A 86 -6.53 0.36 12.16
N GLY A 87 -7.34 -0.66 12.42
CA GLY A 87 -7.85 -1.62 11.46
C GLY A 87 -6.92 -2.81 11.23
N TYR A 88 -7.48 -3.90 10.73
CA TYR A 88 -6.74 -5.09 10.35
C TYR A 88 -5.90 -4.82 9.10
N PRO A 89 -4.60 -5.18 9.09
CA PRO A 89 -3.71 -4.89 7.96
C PRO A 89 -4.03 -5.61 6.64
N GLY A 90 -4.97 -6.55 6.65
CA GLY A 90 -5.37 -7.33 5.49
C GLY A 90 -4.70 -8.69 5.39
N THR A 91 -3.56 -8.91 6.08
CA THR A 91 -2.85 -10.18 6.12
C THR A 91 -2.39 -10.52 7.53
N ILE A 92 -2.29 -11.83 7.82
CA ILE A 92 -1.74 -12.34 9.09
C ILE A 92 -0.27 -11.99 9.17
N ALA A 93 0.49 -12.19 8.08
CA ALA A 93 1.91 -11.85 8.00
C ALA A 93 2.17 -10.38 8.33
N GLY A 94 1.47 -9.45 7.66
CA GLY A 94 1.61 -8.01 7.91
C GLY A 94 1.20 -7.61 9.33
N THR A 95 0.22 -8.30 9.91
CA THR A 95 -0.18 -8.05 11.30
C THR A 95 0.94 -8.43 12.27
N TRP A 96 1.53 -9.60 12.13
CA TRP A 96 2.65 -10.04 12.98
C TRP A 96 3.91 -9.19 12.77
N GLN A 97 4.20 -8.77 11.53
CA GLN A 97 5.32 -7.89 11.23
C GLN A 97 5.19 -6.53 11.93
N ARG A 98 3.98 -5.94 11.92
CA ARG A 98 3.69 -4.69 12.63
C ARG A 98 3.70 -4.85 14.14
N LEU A 99 3.06 -5.89 14.67
CA LEU A 99 3.09 -6.20 16.11
C LEU A 99 4.52 -6.43 16.59
N GLY A 100 5.37 -7.09 15.79
CA GLY A 100 6.78 -7.31 16.06
C GLY A 100 7.65 -6.06 16.14
N ARG A 101 7.10 -4.86 15.86
CA ARG A 101 7.77 -3.57 16.12
C ARG A 101 7.82 -3.23 17.61
N ALA A 102 6.94 -3.79 18.42
CA ALA A 102 6.99 -3.69 19.89
C ALA A 102 7.61 -4.96 20.49
N GLY A 103 8.19 -4.85 21.69
CA GLY A 103 8.68 -6.00 22.45
C GLY A 103 10.12 -6.41 22.21
N ARG A 104 10.95 -5.60 21.60
CA ARG A 104 12.39 -5.89 21.45
C ARG A 104 13.08 -6.00 22.82
N ARG A 105 14.07 -6.89 22.93
CA ARG A 105 14.91 -7.12 24.15
C ARG A 105 14.23 -7.91 25.27
N GLN A 106 13.43 -8.95 24.94
CA GLN A 106 12.82 -9.86 25.94
C GLN A 106 11.86 -9.18 26.95
N ARG A 107 11.30 -8.01 26.59
CA ARG A 107 10.28 -7.34 27.41
C ARG A 107 8.90 -7.66 26.87
N THR A 108 7.94 -7.77 27.78
CA THR A 108 6.52 -7.87 27.42
C THR A 108 6.09 -6.60 26.70
N ALA A 109 5.46 -6.76 25.55
CA ALA A 109 4.87 -5.67 24.77
C ALA A 109 3.37 -5.82 24.67
N LEU A 110 2.68 -4.71 24.43
CA LEU A 110 1.25 -4.69 24.22
C LEU A 110 0.94 -4.46 22.74
N GLY A 111 0.25 -5.41 22.11
CA GLY A 111 -0.37 -5.25 20.80
C GLY A 111 -1.86 -4.96 20.95
N VAL A 112 -2.36 -3.96 20.25
CA VAL A 112 -3.79 -3.57 20.27
C VAL A 112 -4.29 -3.46 18.84
N LEU A 113 -5.34 -4.21 18.50
CA LEU A 113 -6.10 -4.03 17.26
C LEU A 113 -7.36 -3.24 17.56
N VAL A 114 -7.48 -2.06 16.95
CA VAL A 114 -8.68 -1.23 16.98
C VAL A 114 -9.47 -1.52 15.70
N ALA A 115 -10.48 -2.35 15.82
CA ALA A 115 -11.29 -2.79 14.69
C ALA A 115 -12.26 -1.68 14.26
N SER A 116 -12.39 -1.52 12.95
CA SER A 116 -13.41 -0.67 12.32
C SER A 116 -14.74 -1.42 12.17
N SER A 117 -15.74 -0.78 11.56
CA SER A 117 -17.00 -1.42 11.19
C SER A 117 -16.92 -2.28 9.91
N LEU A 118 -15.76 -2.36 9.27
CA LEU A 118 -15.57 -3.17 8.07
C LEU A 118 -15.77 -4.66 8.37
N PRO A 119 -16.39 -5.41 7.47
CA PRO A 119 -16.72 -6.83 7.69
C PRO A 119 -15.52 -7.69 8.11
N LEU A 120 -14.36 -7.48 7.48
CA LEU A 120 -13.14 -8.23 7.79
C LEU A 120 -12.61 -7.93 9.20
N ASP A 121 -12.58 -6.68 9.62
CA ASP A 121 -12.20 -6.29 10.98
C ASP A 121 -13.12 -6.94 12.01
N GLN A 122 -14.43 -6.91 11.75
CA GLN A 122 -15.45 -7.51 12.62
C GLN A 122 -15.32 -9.02 12.68
N TYR A 123 -14.98 -9.68 11.56
CA TYR A 123 -14.74 -11.11 11.52
C TYR A 123 -13.53 -11.49 12.39
N ILE A 124 -12.40 -10.79 12.23
CA ILE A 124 -11.15 -11.06 12.95
C ILE A 124 -11.34 -10.97 14.48
N ILE A 125 -12.03 -9.93 14.97
CA ILE A 125 -12.24 -9.79 16.42
C ILE A 125 -13.22 -10.79 17.01
N ARG A 126 -14.15 -11.33 16.19
CA ARG A 126 -15.10 -12.37 16.61
C ARG A 126 -14.50 -13.77 16.51
N ASN A 127 -13.50 -13.96 15.67
CA ASN A 127 -12.84 -15.24 15.42
C ASN A 127 -11.31 -15.10 15.62
N PRO A 128 -10.84 -14.80 16.84
CA PRO A 128 -9.43 -14.55 17.10
C PRO A 128 -8.54 -15.78 16.82
N GLU A 129 -9.09 -16.97 16.88
CA GLU A 129 -8.40 -18.22 16.54
C GLU A 129 -7.97 -18.27 15.08
N PHE A 130 -8.71 -17.62 14.16
CA PHE A 130 -8.31 -17.49 12.77
C PHE A 130 -6.97 -16.77 12.65
N PHE A 131 -6.82 -15.66 13.35
CA PHE A 131 -5.57 -14.88 13.33
C PHE A 131 -4.46 -15.53 14.15
N LEU A 132 -4.78 -16.06 15.35
CA LEU A 132 -3.77 -16.61 16.27
C LEU A 132 -3.33 -18.03 15.93
N GLY A 133 -4.17 -18.81 15.22
CA GLY A 133 -3.94 -20.23 14.96
C GLY A 133 -3.61 -20.58 13.51
N ALA A 134 -3.85 -19.71 12.55
CA ALA A 134 -3.52 -19.97 11.15
C ALA A 134 -2.05 -19.63 10.84
N SER A 135 -1.50 -20.32 9.85
CA SER A 135 -0.21 -19.97 9.26
C SER A 135 -0.34 -18.64 8.50
N PRO A 136 0.72 -17.80 8.49
CA PRO A 136 0.77 -16.65 7.62
C PRO A 136 0.60 -17.04 6.15
N GLU A 137 0.11 -16.11 5.36
CA GLU A 137 -0.08 -16.26 3.93
C GLU A 137 1.25 -16.63 3.23
N GLN A 138 1.19 -17.51 2.25
CA GLN A 138 2.36 -17.87 1.45
C GLN A 138 2.66 -16.76 0.46
N ALA A 139 3.92 -16.30 0.42
CA ALA A 139 4.39 -15.39 -0.60
C ALA A 139 4.47 -16.11 -1.96
N ARG A 140 4.05 -15.42 -3.02
CA ARG A 140 4.23 -15.87 -4.40
C ARG A 140 5.04 -14.82 -5.14
N ILE A 141 6.00 -15.28 -5.93
CA ILE A 141 6.89 -14.45 -6.73
C ILE A 141 6.80 -14.96 -8.17
N ASP A 142 6.64 -14.05 -9.11
CA ASP A 142 6.86 -14.27 -10.52
C ASP A 142 8.10 -13.47 -10.95
N PRO A 143 9.30 -14.06 -10.89
CA PRO A 143 10.54 -13.37 -11.24
C PRO A 143 10.66 -13.10 -12.74
N ASP A 144 9.92 -13.85 -13.55
CA ASP A 144 9.97 -13.80 -15.02
C ASP A 144 8.88 -12.86 -15.59
N GLN A 145 8.18 -12.08 -14.73
CA GLN A 145 7.23 -11.06 -15.18
C GLN A 145 7.97 -10.01 -16.02
N LEU A 146 7.52 -9.83 -17.27
CA LEU A 146 8.27 -9.13 -18.33
C LEU A 146 8.81 -7.75 -17.91
N LEU A 147 7.99 -6.89 -17.29
CA LEU A 147 8.41 -5.53 -16.92
C LEU A 147 9.45 -5.53 -15.80
N ILE A 148 9.26 -6.41 -14.80
CA ILE A 148 10.21 -6.58 -13.70
C ILE A 148 11.52 -7.18 -14.24
N LEU A 149 11.42 -8.18 -15.10
CA LEU A 149 12.58 -8.83 -15.72
C LEU A 149 13.39 -7.84 -16.55
N LEU A 150 12.73 -6.98 -17.35
CA LEU A 150 13.38 -5.94 -18.15
C LEU A 150 14.18 -4.96 -17.30
N ASP A 151 13.64 -4.55 -16.17
CA ASP A 151 14.34 -3.68 -15.21
C ASP A 151 15.56 -4.37 -14.58
N HIS A 152 15.44 -5.67 -14.26
CA HIS A 152 16.57 -6.48 -13.77
C HIS A 152 17.66 -6.62 -14.83
N ILE A 153 17.29 -6.86 -16.09
CA ILE A 153 18.24 -6.96 -17.21
C ILE A 153 18.98 -5.64 -17.41
N ARG A 154 18.29 -4.50 -17.36
CA ARG A 154 18.91 -3.17 -17.44
C ARG A 154 19.95 -2.97 -16.33
N CYS A 155 19.61 -3.32 -15.09
CA CYS A 155 20.54 -3.22 -13.96
C CYS A 155 21.73 -4.18 -14.11
N ALA A 156 21.50 -5.40 -14.56
CA ALA A 156 22.55 -6.39 -14.76
C ALA A 156 23.49 -5.98 -15.90
N ALA A 157 22.96 -5.49 -17.03
CA ALA A 157 23.76 -5.01 -18.16
C ALA A 157 24.65 -3.82 -17.81
N PHE A 158 24.19 -2.96 -16.88
CA PHE A 158 25.02 -1.87 -16.36
C PHE A 158 26.21 -2.38 -15.55
N GLU A 159 26.07 -3.49 -14.82
CA GLU A 159 27.15 -4.06 -14.01
C GLU A 159 28.14 -4.86 -14.87
N LEU A 160 27.61 -5.69 -15.79
CA LEU A 160 28.43 -6.57 -16.66
C LEU A 160 27.73 -6.74 -18.02
N PRO A 161 28.49 -6.73 -19.15
CA PRO A 161 27.95 -7.01 -20.47
C PRO A 161 27.36 -8.41 -20.55
N PHE A 162 26.20 -8.57 -21.16
CA PHE A 162 25.64 -9.87 -21.53
C PHE A 162 26.32 -10.44 -22.77
N ARG A 163 26.29 -11.75 -22.89
CA ARG A 163 26.79 -12.48 -24.06
C ARG A 163 25.66 -13.03 -24.91
N ASP A 164 25.93 -13.25 -26.21
CA ASP A 164 24.96 -13.89 -27.07
C ASP A 164 24.60 -15.30 -26.56
N GLY A 165 23.28 -15.58 -26.52
CA GLY A 165 22.76 -16.84 -26.00
C GLY A 165 22.80 -16.99 -24.48
N GLU A 166 23.11 -15.92 -23.75
CA GLU A 166 23.03 -15.91 -22.29
C GLU A 166 21.59 -15.94 -21.83
N VAL A 167 21.32 -16.67 -20.75
CA VAL A 167 20.00 -16.82 -20.14
C VAL A 167 19.98 -16.09 -18.81
N PHE A 168 18.91 -15.37 -18.52
CA PHE A 168 18.67 -14.73 -17.23
C PHE A 168 17.39 -15.29 -16.62
N GLY A 169 17.52 -16.02 -15.52
CA GLY A 169 16.41 -16.80 -14.99
C GLY A 169 16.07 -17.98 -15.91
N LYS A 170 14.86 -18.04 -16.40
CA LYS A 170 14.37 -19.07 -17.34
C LYS A 170 14.25 -18.57 -18.77
N GLU A 171 14.39 -17.27 -18.98
CA GLU A 171 14.09 -16.61 -20.24
C GLU A 171 15.35 -16.46 -21.11
N ASP A 172 15.15 -16.67 -22.42
CA ASP A 172 16.12 -16.29 -23.45
C ASP A 172 16.10 -14.77 -23.62
N LEU A 173 17.25 -14.15 -23.48
CA LEU A 173 17.37 -12.70 -23.49
C LEU A 173 17.37 -12.06 -24.87
N GLY A 174 17.47 -12.82 -25.95
CA GLY A 174 17.72 -12.28 -27.30
C GLY A 174 16.76 -11.17 -27.72
N GLU A 175 15.46 -11.36 -27.54
CA GLU A 175 14.45 -10.37 -27.88
C GLU A 175 14.52 -9.13 -26.97
N MET A 176 14.74 -9.31 -25.66
CA MET A 176 14.81 -8.21 -24.68
C MET A 176 16.05 -7.35 -24.88
N LEU A 177 17.19 -7.98 -25.14
CA LEU A 177 18.43 -7.26 -25.44
C LEU A 177 18.33 -6.49 -26.77
N GLY A 178 17.69 -7.09 -27.78
CA GLY A 178 17.37 -6.41 -29.04
C GLY A 178 16.45 -5.20 -28.82
N TYR A 179 15.39 -5.36 -28.06
CA TYR A 179 14.51 -4.26 -27.68
C TYR A 179 15.28 -3.11 -26.98
N LEU A 180 16.15 -3.43 -26.04
CA LEU A 180 16.96 -2.41 -25.33
C LEU A 180 17.97 -1.73 -26.25
N GLN A 181 18.50 -2.42 -27.26
CA GLN A 181 19.35 -1.82 -28.28
C GLN A 181 18.56 -0.84 -29.18
N ASP A 182 17.38 -1.23 -29.64
CA ASP A 182 16.52 -0.38 -30.47
C ASP A 182 16.13 0.92 -29.74
N HIS A 183 16.12 0.90 -28.41
CA HIS A 183 15.86 2.07 -27.56
C HIS A 183 17.13 2.80 -27.09
N GLY A 184 18.30 2.43 -27.62
CA GLY A 184 19.58 3.11 -27.33
C GLY A 184 20.13 2.87 -25.92
N VAL A 185 19.63 1.86 -25.23
CA VAL A 185 20.07 1.50 -23.85
C VAL A 185 21.30 0.60 -23.90
N LEU A 186 21.34 -0.31 -24.86
CA LEU A 186 22.44 -1.26 -25.09
C LEU A 186 23.05 -1.10 -26.49
N HIS A 187 24.29 -1.56 -26.64
CA HIS A 187 24.97 -1.71 -27.91
C HIS A 187 25.53 -3.12 -28.03
N HIS A 188 25.22 -3.79 -29.14
CA HIS A 188 25.77 -5.09 -29.47
C HIS A 188 27.04 -4.93 -30.25
N GLU A 189 28.16 -5.43 -29.69
CA GLU A 189 29.45 -5.46 -30.36
C GLU A 189 30.07 -6.88 -30.28
N GLY A 190 30.32 -7.48 -31.43
CA GLY A 190 30.84 -8.85 -31.51
C GLY A 190 29.84 -9.88 -30.99
N SER A 191 30.10 -10.43 -29.82
CA SER A 191 29.21 -11.37 -29.10
C SER A 191 28.75 -10.84 -27.73
N GLN A 192 28.81 -9.54 -27.52
CA GLN A 192 28.51 -8.93 -26.23
C GLN A 192 27.59 -7.72 -26.38
N TRP A 193 26.77 -7.52 -25.33
CA TRP A 193 25.82 -6.42 -25.21
C TRP A 193 26.27 -5.48 -24.11
N HIS A 194 26.67 -4.27 -24.48
CA HIS A 194 27.25 -3.26 -23.60
C HIS A 194 26.23 -2.19 -23.24
N TRP A 195 26.26 -1.73 -21.99
CA TRP A 195 25.48 -0.57 -21.54
C TRP A 195 25.97 0.71 -22.20
N MET A 196 25.05 1.53 -22.71
CA MET A 196 25.37 2.80 -23.39
C MET A 196 24.72 4.05 -22.79
N ASP A 197 23.67 3.87 -21.99
CA ASP A 197 22.96 4.99 -21.40
C ASP A 197 23.80 5.65 -20.28
N ASP A 198 23.79 6.98 -20.18
CA ASP A 198 24.47 7.74 -19.14
C ASP A 198 23.78 7.65 -17.77
N SER A 199 22.55 7.15 -17.72
CA SER A 199 21.76 7.03 -16.50
C SER A 199 22.16 5.81 -15.66
N TYR A 200 21.99 5.95 -14.31
CA TYR A 200 22.09 4.81 -13.42
C TYR A 200 20.74 4.08 -13.37
N PRO A 201 20.62 2.85 -13.92
CA PRO A 201 19.32 2.22 -14.18
C PRO A 201 18.49 1.98 -12.92
N ALA A 202 19.11 1.66 -11.78
CA ALA A 202 18.39 1.44 -10.53
C ALA A 202 17.64 2.67 -10.00
N ASN A 203 17.98 3.88 -10.46
CA ASN A 203 17.23 5.09 -10.08
C ASN A 203 15.83 5.14 -10.70
N SER A 204 15.62 4.47 -11.84
CA SER A 204 14.33 4.39 -12.52
C SER A 204 13.49 3.18 -12.09
N VAL A 205 14.06 2.23 -11.36
CA VAL A 205 13.36 1.02 -10.91
C VAL A 205 12.56 1.30 -9.64
N SER A 206 11.26 1.09 -9.71
CA SER A 206 10.37 1.16 -8.55
C SER A 206 10.03 -0.25 -8.04
N LEU A 207 10.37 -0.56 -6.80
CA LEU A 207 9.98 -1.82 -6.15
C LEU A 207 8.51 -1.85 -5.69
N ARG A 208 7.74 -0.76 -5.92
CA ARG A 208 6.36 -0.63 -5.45
C ARG A 208 5.34 -0.36 -6.55
N SER A 209 5.77 0.17 -7.66
CA SER A 209 4.89 0.63 -8.72
C SER A 209 5.58 0.53 -10.07
N VAL A 210 4.84 0.08 -11.08
CA VAL A 210 5.29 0.09 -12.47
C VAL A 210 5.15 1.48 -13.10
N ALA A 211 4.43 2.42 -12.44
CA ALA A 211 4.22 3.77 -12.94
C ALA A 211 5.47 4.63 -12.73
N GLU A 212 5.92 5.26 -13.80
CA GLU A 212 7.10 6.14 -13.80
C GLU A 212 6.79 7.52 -13.19
N GLY A 213 7.67 7.94 -12.29
CA GLY A 213 7.79 9.30 -11.77
C GLY A 213 6.83 9.65 -10.63
N ASN A 214 7.16 10.75 -9.96
CA ASN A 214 6.43 11.30 -8.83
C ASN A 214 6.00 12.72 -9.10
N PHE A 215 4.94 13.18 -8.43
CA PHE A 215 4.60 14.59 -8.31
C PHE A 215 5.39 15.22 -7.17
N VAL A 216 5.84 16.46 -7.37
CA VAL A 216 6.52 17.24 -6.35
C VAL A 216 5.54 18.23 -5.74
N VAL A 217 5.43 18.26 -4.41
CA VAL A 217 4.58 19.21 -3.69
C VAL A 217 5.41 20.40 -3.24
N ILE A 218 5.02 21.60 -3.70
CA ILE A 218 5.77 22.85 -3.54
C ILE A 218 4.95 23.81 -2.66
N ASP A 219 5.46 24.12 -1.48
CA ASP A 219 4.91 25.15 -0.60
C ASP A 219 5.28 26.54 -1.13
N THR A 220 4.27 27.37 -1.32
CA THR A 220 4.41 28.77 -1.79
C THR A 220 4.01 29.80 -0.73
N SER A 221 3.72 29.37 0.51
CA SER A 221 3.20 30.23 1.59
C SER A 221 4.12 31.38 2.00
N GLY A 222 5.44 31.17 1.87
CA GLY A 222 6.45 32.13 2.33
C GLY A 222 7.05 33.02 1.24
N GLY A 223 6.48 33.04 0.04
CA GLY A 223 7.03 33.75 -1.12
C GLY A 223 8.22 33.05 -1.82
N ALA A 224 8.90 32.12 -1.14
CA ALA A 224 9.85 31.20 -1.74
C ALA A 224 9.17 29.86 -2.04
N GLN A 225 9.58 29.21 -3.12
CA GLN A 225 9.10 27.88 -3.47
C GLN A 225 9.96 26.82 -2.77
N THR A 226 9.35 26.02 -1.90
CA THR A 226 10.04 24.97 -1.15
C THR A 226 9.38 23.62 -1.39
N VAL A 227 10.16 22.62 -1.77
CA VAL A 227 9.66 21.25 -1.89
C VAL A 227 9.43 20.69 -0.49
N ILE A 228 8.22 20.24 -0.21
CA ILE A 228 7.83 19.70 1.10
C ILE A 228 7.47 18.21 1.09
N ALA A 229 7.15 17.65 -0.08
CA ALA A 229 6.81 16.24 -0.21
C ALA A 229 6.89 15.78 -1.67
N GLU A 230 6.84 14.45 -1.84
CA GLU A 230 6.65 13.79 -3.12
C GLU A 230 5.41 12.88 -3.04
N VAL A 231 4.69 12.75 -4.14
CA VAL A 231 3.48 11.90 -4.25
C VAL A 231 3.62 11.02 -5.47
N ASP A 232 3.44 9.71 -5.28
CA ASP A 232 3.47 8.73 -6.37
C ASP A 232 2.41 9.08 -7.42
N TYR A 233 2.71 8.85 -8.68
CA TYR A 233 1.81 9.14 -9.80
C TYR A 233 0.42 8.53 -9.61
N SER A 234 0.36 7.27 -9.19
CA SER A 234 -0.90 6.55 -8.94
C SER A 234 -1.74 7.11 -7.79
N SER A 235 -1.11 7.77 -6.82
CA SER A 235 -1.80 8.36 -5.65
C SER A 235 -2.12 9.84 -5.84
N ALA A 236 -1.55 10.50 -6.84
CA ALA A 236 -1.72 11.93 -7.06
C ALA A 236 -3.19 12.36 -7.23
N PRO A 237 -4.02 11.67 -8.05
CA PRO A 237 -5.41 12.06 -8.25
C PRO A 237 -6.27 12.02 -6.98
N GLU A 238 -5.87 11.23 -5.98
CA GLU A 238 -6.59 11.13 -4.71
C GLU A 238 -6.11 12.12 -3.65
N THR A 239 -4.92 12.68 -3.82
CA THR A 239 -4.24 13.37 -2.72
C THR A 239 -3.91 14.83 -3.00
N ILE A 240 -3.62 15.20 -4.26
CA ILE A 240 -3.11 16.53 -4.61
C ILE A 240 -3.95 17.25 -5.70
N TYR A 241 -5.22 16.90 -5.82
CA TYR A 241 -6.16 17.64 -6.68
C TYR A 241 -6.38 19.07 -6.18
N GLU A 242 -6.80 19.99 -7.05
CA GLU A 242 -7.07 21.38 -6.67
C GLU A 242 -8.18 21.48 -5.61
N GLY A 243 -7.92 22.22 -4.55
CA GLY A 243 -8.78 22.31 -3.39
C GLY A 243 -8.60 21.21 -2.34
N ALA A 244 -7.73 20.23 -2.56
CA ALA A 244 -7.37 19.23 -1.55
C ALA A 244 -6.69 19.87 -0.35
N ILE A 245 -6.94 19.34 0.84
CA ILE A 245 -6.17 19.63 2.04
C ILE A 245 -5.09 18.57 2.19
N TYR A 246 -3.90 18.88 1.67
CA TYR A 246 -2.74 18.03 1.78
C TYR A 246 -2.05 18.24 3.14
N MET A 247 -1.75 17.17 3.85
CA MET A 247 -1.18 17.26 5.19
C MET A 247 0.27 16.77 5.21
N VAL A 248 1.15 17.53 5.88
CA VAL A 248 2.54 17.15 6.13
C VAL A 248 2.84 17.37 7.60
N GLN A 249 3.19 16.31 8.33
CA GLN A 249 3.44 16.34 9.79
C GLN A 249 2.27 16.96 10.58
N SER A 250 1.05 16.65 10.16
CA SER A 250 -0.22 17.21 10.67
C SER A 250 -0.45 18.71 10.38
N ALA A 251 0.42 19.37 9.65
CA ALA A 251 0.18 20.73 9.15
C ALA A 251 -0.65 20.69 7.86
N PRO A 252 -1.80 21.38 7.79
CA PRO A 252 -2.63 21.39 6.61
C PRO A 252 -2.15 22.42 5.59
N TYR A 253 -2.12 22.00 4.33
CA TYR A 253 -1.86 22.82 3.15
C TYR A 253 -3.00 22.65 2.16
N GLN A 254 -3.46 23.73 1.56
CA GLN A 254 -4.44 23.69 0.48
C GLN A 254 -3.72 23.63 -0.86
N VAL A 255 -4.11 22.71 -1.72
CA VAL A 255 -3.64 22.65 -3.11
C VAL A 255 -4.34 23.74 -3.90
N GLU A 256 -3.57 24.75 -4.33
CA GLU A 256 -4.09 25.87 -5.11
C GLU A 256 -4.07 25.59 -6.60
N ARG A 257 -3.05 24.87 -7.07
CA ARG A 257 -2.88 24.51 -8.47
C ARG A 257 -2.15 23.18 -8.63
N LEU A 258 -2.67 22.35 -9.51
CA LEU A 258 -2.04 21.12 -9.94
C LEU A 258 -1.58 21.27 -11.41
N ASP A 259 -0.28 21.22 -11.63
CA ASP A 259 0.34 21.11 -12.93
C ASP A 259 0.56 19.62 -13.23
N TRP A 260 -0.41 19.02 -13.94
CA TRP A 260 -0.41 17.59 -14.19
C TRP A 260 0.76 17.15 -15.09
N GLU A 261 1.01 17.90 -16.17
CA GLU A 261 2.07 17.60 -17.13
C GLU A 261 3.47 17.86 -16.53
N GLY A 262 3.61 18.97 -15.81
CA GLY A 262 4.84 19.32 -15.11
C GLY A 262 5.07 18.52 -13.82
N ARG A 263 4.11 17.68 -13.41
CA ARG A 263 4.13 16.87 -12.19
C ARG A 263 4.43 17.69 -10.93
N LYS A 264 3.73 18.81 -10.78
CA LYS A 264 3.92 19.73 -9.65
C LYS A 264 2.57 20.12 -9.04
N ALA A 265 2.47 20.04 -7.72
CA ALA A 265 1.37 20.60 -6.96
C ALA A 265 1.85 21.80 -6.15
N PHE A 266 1.22 22.95 -6.33
CA PHE A 266 1.51 24.16 -5.59
C PHE A 266 0.52 24.31 -4.45
N VAL A 267 1.05 24.43 -3.24
CA VAL A 267 0.23 24.43 -2.03
C VAL A 267 0.53 25.67 -1.17
N THR A 268 -0.49 26.10 -0.41
CA THR A 268 -0.35 27.15 0.59
C THR A 268 -0.81 26.64 1.95
N ARG A 269 -0.13 27.07 3.01
CA ARG A 269 -0.49 26.70 4.38
C ARG A 269 -1.87 27.25 4.73
N THR A 270 -2.73 26.41 5.30
CA THR A 270 -4.11 26.78 5.65
C THR A 270 -4.41 26.50 7.11
N ARG A 271 -5.53 27.07 7.60
CA ARG A 271 -6.09 26.80 8.94
C ARG A 271 -7.41 26.03 8.84
N ALA A 272 -7.59 25.24 7.80
CA ALA A 272 -8.80 24.45 7.63
C ALA A 272 -9.06 23.58 8.87
N ASP A 273 -10.30 23.55 9.33
CA ASP A 273 -10.79 22.68 10.41
C ASP A 273 -11.34 21.34 9.91
N TYR A 274 -11.05 21.03 8.65
CA TYR A 274 -11.43 19.80 7.94
C TYR A 274 -10.26 19.25 7.12
N TYR A 275 -10.34 17.98 6.79
CA TYR A 275 -9.54 17.34 5.77
C TYR A 275 -10.41 16.97 4.57
N THR A 276 -9.79 16.66 3.44
CA THR A 276 -10.48 16.23 2.22
C THR A 276 -10.23 14.77 1.96
N ASP A 277 -11.28 14.10 1.47
CA ASP A 277 -11.26 12.68 1.13
C ASP A 277 -11.84 12.52 -0.29
N ALA A 278 -11.04 11.98 -1.19
CA ALA A 278 -11.43 11.83 -2.60
C ALA A 278 -12.52 10.77 -2.77
N ILE A 279 -13.37 10.99 -3.75
CA ILE A 279 -14.42 10.05 -4.16
C ILE A 279 -13.99 9.49 -5.50
N ASP A 280 -13.68 8.21 -5.53
CA ASP A 280 -13.35 7.50 -6.74
C ASP A 280 -14.51 6.64 -7.25
N TYR A 281 -14.50 6.42 -8.54
CA TYR A 281 -15.41 5.53 -9.24
C TYR A 281 -14.61 4.61 -10.15
N THR A 282 -14.66 3.32 -9.87
CA THR A 282 -13.94 2.31 -10.64
C THR A 282 -14.93 1.49 -11.47
N ARG A 283 -14.68 1.43 -12.77
CA ARG A 283 -15.39 0.55 -13.71
C ARG A 283 -14.45 -0.56 -14.14
N LEU A 284 -14.92 -1.79 -14.04
CA LEU A 284 -14.21 -2.97 -14.53
C LEU A 284 -15.00 -3.62 -15.66
N LYS A 285 -14.32 -3.98 -16.74
CA LYS A 285 -14.85 -4.73 -17.86
C LYS A 285 -14.01 -5.98 -18.05
N ILE A 286 -14.63 -7.15 -18.02
CA ILE A 286 -13.99 -8.41 -18.38
C ILE A 286 -13.84 -8.40 -19.91
N LEU A 287 -12.62 -8.59 -20.41
CA LEU A 287 -12.30 -8.63 -21.83
C LEU A 287 -12.29 -10.08 -22.32
N GLU A 288 -11.62 -10.96 -21.58
CA GLU A 288 -11.47 -12.36 -21.90
C GLU A 288 -11.50 -13.21 -20.62
N GLU A 289 -12.23 -14.32 -20.66
CA GLU A 289 -12.21 -15.34 -19.62
C GLU A 289 -11.36 -16.51 -20.11
N GLN A 290 -10.19 -16.70 -19.46
CA GLN A 290 -9.22 -17.72 -19.87
C GLN A 290 -9.47 -19.07 -19.18
N GLN A 291 -10.01 -19.05 -17.96
CA GLN A 291 -10.26 -20.24 -17.18
C GLN A 291 -11.43 -20.01 -16.22
N SER A 292 -12.30 -21.02 -16.10
CA SER A 292 -13.41 -21.03 -15.15
C SER A 292 -13.49 -22.39 -14.47
N GLU A 293 -13.54 -22.41 -13.15
CA GLU A 293 -13.66 -23.63 -12.35
C GLU A 293 -14.78 -23.49 -11.32
N SER A 294 -15.60 -24.52 -11.21
CA SER A 294 -16.59 -24.60 -10.14
C SER A 294 -15.89 -24.93 -8.82
N GLY A 295 -15.82 -23.96 -7.91
CA GLY A 295 -15.30 -24.17 -6.56
C GLY A 295 -16.25 -25.01 -5.73
N SER A 296 -15.85 -26.22 -5.32
CA SER A 296 -16.42 -26.86 -4.16
C SER A 296 -15.76 -26.26 -2.93
N ALA A 297 -16.54 -25.83 -1.94
CA ALA A 297 -16.03 -25.47 -0.64
C ALA A 297 -15.38 -26.72 -0.01
N THR A 298 -14.07 -26.88 -0.19
CA THR A 298 -13.35 -27.99 0.42
C THR A 298 -13.08 -27.62 1.85
N THR A 299 -13.70 -28.33 2.76
CA THR A 299 -13.43 -28.24 4.20
C THR A 299 -11.97 -28.62 4.44
N TYR A 300 -11.18 -27.71 4.92
CA TYR A 300 -9.79 -27.98 5.30
C TYR A 300 -9.77 -28.86 6.54
N HIS A 301 -9.55 -30.16 6.35
CA HIS A 301 -9.19 -31.05 7.45
C HIS A 301 -7.71 -30.84 7.80
N ARG A 302 -7.46 -30.47 9.04
CA ARG A 302 -6.13 -30.49 9.67
C ARG A 302 -5.61 -31.92 9.67
N GLY A 303 -4.61 -32.23 8.89
CA GLY A 303 -3.87 -33.48 8.99
C GLY A 303 -3.29 -33.96 7.66
N GLY A 304 -1.97 -33.93 7.55
CA GLY A 304 -1.20 -34.71 6.61
C GLY A 304 -0.49 -33.92 5.52
N ASP A 305 0.82 -34.05 5.53
CA ASP A 305 1.78 -33.52 4.58
C ASP A 305 1.45 -33.91 3.14
N ALA A 306 0.84 -33.02 2.38
CA ALA A 306 0.84 -33.06 0.91
C ALA A 306 0.67 -31.65 0.39
N ALA A 307 1.66 -31.16 -0.36
CA ALA A 307 1.58 -29.89 -1.04
C ALA A 307 0.47 -29.96 -2.13
N PRO A 308 -0.49 -29.03 -2.17
CA PRO A 308 -1.51 -29.02 -3.20
C PRO A 308 -0.94 -28.60 -4.53
N THR A 309 -1.13 -29.43 -5.54
CA THR A 309 -0.78 -29.17 -6.94
C THR A 309 -2.02 -28.64 -7.68
N GLY A 310 -2.41 -27.38 -7.42
CA GLY A 310 -3.53 -26.76 -8.13
C GLY A 310 -3.72 -25.30 -7.76
N LEU A 311 -3.95 -24.45 -8.75
CA LEU A 311 -4.13 -23.01 -8.61
C LEU A 311 -5.35 -22.59 -7.76
N CYS A 312 -6.31 -23.49 -7.56
CA CYS A 312 -7.55 -23.25 -6.81
C CYS A 312 -7.42 -23.32 -5.28
N ASP A 313 -6.46 -24.08 -4.76
CA ASP A 313 -6.40 -24.37 -3.31
C ASP A 313 -5.87 -23.20 -2.46
N SER A 314 -5.40 -22.13 -3.08
CA SER A 314 -4.77 -21.02 -2.38
C SER A 314 -5.65 -19.78 -2.16
N PHE A 315 -6.87 -19.75 -2.70
CA PHE A 315 -7.82 -18.65 -2.49
C PHE A 315 -8.91 -18.95 -1.45
N VAL A 316 -9.02 -20.20 -0.99
CA VAL A 316 -9.99 -20.60 0.05
C VAL A 316 -9.28 -20.67 1.41
N GLY A 317 -8.59 -19.63 1.78
CA GLY A 317 -8.03 -19.50 3.10
C GLY A 317 -8.92 -18.65 3.97
N ALA A 318 -9.94 -19.20 4.59
CA ALA A 318 -10.55 -18.77 5.83
C ALA A 318 -12.02 -19.22 5.97
N ALA A 319 -12.24 -20.52 5.93
CA ALA A 319 -13.46 -21.04 6.53
C ALA A 319 -13.05 -21.68 7.86
N SER A 320 -13.42 -21.05 8.98
CA SER A 320 -13.42 -21.67 10.28
C SER A 320 -14.28 -22.94 10.23
N SER A 321 -13.89 -23.98 10.96
CA SER A 321 -14.75 -25.16 11.13
C SER A 321 -16.14 -24.70 11.55
N PRO A 322 -17.22 -25.10 10.84
CA PRO A 322 -18.56 -24.68 11.19
C PRO A 322 -18.91 -25.21 12.59
N ARG A 323 -19.42 -24.31 13.44
CA ARG A 323 -20.11 -24.73 14.65
C ARG A 323 -21.40 -25.40 14.25
N SER A 324 -21.86 -26.36 15.03
CA SER A 324 -23.13 -27.06 14.82
C SER A 324 -24.28 -26.05 14.72
N GLY A 325 -24.77 -25.83 13.50
CA GLY A 325 -25.75 -24.80 13.17
C GLY A 325 -25.34 -23.86 12.03
N ASP A 326 -24.06 -23.87 11.59
CA ASP A 326 -23.61 -23.05 10.47
C ASP A 326 -24.12 -23.63 9.14
N ILE A 327 -24.66 -22.76 8.30
CA ILE A 327 -25.07 -23.11 6.94
C ILE A 327 -23.81 -23.38 6.13
N THR A 328 -23.53 -24.64 5.85
CA THR A 328 -22.46 -25.04 4.94
C THR A 328 -22.92 -24.73 3.51
N PRO A 329 -22.23 -23.89 2.72
CA PRO A 329 -22.59 -23.68 1.33
C PRO A 329 -22.60 -25.02 0.61
N ALA A 330 -23.66 -25.31 -0.14
CA ALA A 330 -23.71 -26.52 -0.96
C ALA A 330 -22.58 -26.51 -2.00
N ALA A 331 -22.01 -27.67 -2.31
CA ALA A 331 -21.00 -27.81 -3.36
C ALA A 331 -21.50 -27.18 -4.67
N GLY A 332 -20.68 -26.30 -5.30
CA GLY A 332 -21.06 -25.62 -6.53
C GLY A 332 -21.70 -24.24 -6.36
N THR A 333 -21.64 -23.63 -5.16
CA THR A 333 -22.24 -22.32 -4.90
C THR A 333 -21.41 -21.12 -5.41
N ALA A 334 -20.15 -21.32 -5.73
CA ALA A 334 -19.28 -20.29 -6.29
C ALA A 334 -18.52 -20.83 -7.49
N MET A 335 -18.36 -19.98 -8.51
CA MET A 335 -17.50 -20.21 -9.66
C MET A 335 -16.35 -19.23 -9.61
N VAL A 336 -15.11 -19.74 -9.74
CA VAL A 336 -13.90 -18.94 -9.77
C VAL A 336 -13.43 -18.87 -11.21
N SER A 337 -13.23 -17.67 -11.71
CA SER A 337 -12.75 -17.41 -13.07
C SER A 337 -11.51 -16.54 -13.02
N ARG A 338 -10.67 -16.66 -14.05
CA ARG A 338 -9.55 -15.77 -14.29
C ARG A 338 -9.52 -15.33 -15.75
N GLY A 339 -8.98 -14.16 -16.01
CA GLY A 339 -8.89 -13.65 -17.38
C GLY A 339 -8.39 -12.22 -17.43
N GLU A 340 -8.53 -11.63 -18.59
CA GLU A 340 -8.12 -10.26 -18.86
C GLU A 340 -9.26 -9.27 -18.57
N VAL A 341 -8.88 -8.16 -17.94
CA VAL A 341 -9.82 -7.09 -17.60
C VAL A 341 -9.29 -5.72 -18.00
N HIS A 342 -10.19 -4.82 -18.33
CA HIS A 342 -9.93 -3.39 -18.47
C HIS A 342 -10.56 -2.65 -17.30
N LEU A 343 -9.74 -1.92 -16.58
CA LEU A 343 -10.11 -1.16 -15.41
C LEU A 343 -9.95 0.34 -15.73
N VAL A 344 -11.01 1.10 -15.46
CA VAL A 344 -11.01 2.57 -15.58
C VAL A 344 -11.37 3.14 -14.22
N ARG A 345 -10.46 3.92 -13.64
CA ARG A 345 -10.68 4.61 -12.39
C ARG A 345 -10.73 6.10 -12.60
N ARG A 346 -11.79 6.73 -12.12
CA ARG A 346 -12.03 8.17 -12.17
C ARG A 346 -12.20 8.72 -10.78
N ILE A 347 -11.49 9.81 -10.48
CA ILE A 347 -11.74 10.60 -9.28
C ILE A 347 -12.76 11.68 -9.64
N VAL A 348 -13.96 11.60 -9.07
CA VAL A 348 -15.10 12.43 -9.48
C VAL A 348 -15.32 13.63 -8.59
N GLY A 349 -14.76 13.63 -7.40
CA GLY A 349 -14.93 14.71 -6.44
C GLY A 349 -14.33 14.37 -5.09
N TYR A 350 -14.60 15.19 -4.11
CA TYR A 350 -14.12 14.99 -2.75
C TYR A 350 -15.14 15.48 -1.70
N LYS A 351 -15.05 14.89 -0.52
CA LYS A 351 -15.76 15.31 0.70
C LYS A 351 -14.85 16.18 1.54
N LYS A 352 -15.42 17.18 2.21
CA LYS A 352 -14.78 17.95 3.28
C LYS A 352 -15.24 17.39 4.61
N ILE A 353 -14.34 16.78 5.36
CA ILE A 353 -14.67 16.06 6.60
C ILE A 353 -14.04 16.80 7.77
N ARG A 354 -14.89 17.28 8.69
CA ARG A 354 -14.44 18.01 9.87
C ARG A 354 -13.63 17.11 10.81
N TYR A 355 -12.56 17.64 11.37
CA TYR A 355 -11.81 16.92 12.38
C TYR A 355 -12.67 16.62 13.61
N TYR A 356 -12.42 15.52 14.29
CA TYR A 356 -13.05 15.01 15.51
C TYR A 356 -14.51 14.58 15.36
N THR A 357 -15.37 15.37 14.74
CA THR A 357 -16.80 15.03 14.57
C THR A 357 -17.06 14.13 13.38
N HIS A 358 -16.12 14.11 12.41
CA HIS A 358 -16.25 13.39 11.13
C HIS A 358 -17.49 13.78 10.30
N GLU A 359 -18.06 14.95 10.58
CA GLU A 359 -19.16 15.50 9.79
C GLU A 359 -18.68 15.89 8.40
N ASN A 360 -19.45 15.51 7.40
CA ASN A 360 -19.25 16.02 6.06
C ASN A 360 -19.80 17.45 5.96
N VAL A 361 -18.91 18.42 5.77
CA VAL A 361 -19.26 19.85 5.72
C VAL A 361 -19.28 20.40 4.30
N GLY A 362 -19.13 19.55 3.29
CA GLY A 362 -19.23 19.94 1.89
C GLY A 362 -18.56 18.98 0.93
N TYR A 363 -18.78 19.25 -0.35
CA TYR A 363 -18.23 18.50 -1.47
C TYR A 363 -17.49 19.45 -2.41
N GLY A 364 -16.56 18.93 -3.18
CA GLY A 364 -15.95 19.58 -4.32
C GLY A 364 -15.91 18.66 -5.52
N HIS A 365 -15.80 19.25 -6.69
CA HIS A 365 -15.64 18.52 -7.96
C HIS A 365 -14.16 18.39 -8.28
N ILE A 366 -13.79 17.29 -8.95
CA ILE A 366 -12.44 17.04 -9.47
C ILE A 366 -12.59 16.71 -10.94
N ASP A 367 -11.77 17.35 -11.76
CA ASP A 367 -11.66 17.10 -13.19
C ASP A 367 -10.20 16.72 -13.52
N LEU A 368 -9.91 15.43 -13.43
CA LEU A 368 -8.61 14.86 -13.72
C LEU A 368 -8.75 13.72 -14.73
N PRO A 369 -7.69 13.40 -15.48
CA PRO A 369 -7.70 12.28 -16.42
C PRO A 369 -8.04 10.96 -15.74
N ASP A 370 -8.78 10.12 -16.46
CA ASP A 370 -9.05 8.74 -16.03
C ASP A 370 -7.74 7.95 -15.95
N GLN A 371 -7.67 7.07 -14.96
CA GLN A 371 -6.59 6.08 -14.86
C GLN A 371 -7.09 4.78 -15.49
N GLU A 372 -6.47 4.36 -16.58
CA GLU A 372 -6.83 3.14 -17.29
C GLU A 372 -5.73 2.09 -17.11
N MET A 373 -6.14 0.84 -16.94
CA MET A 373 -5.23 -0.29 -16.83
C MET A 373 -5.82 -1.54 -17.48
N HIS A 374 -5.03 -2.15 -18.35
CA HIS A 374 -5.25 -3.50 -18.84
C HIS A 374 -4.44 -4.44 -17.95
N THR A 375 -5.11 -5.43 -17.34
CA THR A 375 -4.46 -6.37 -16.42
C THR A 375 -5.20 -7.69 -16.37
N THR A 376 -4.62 -8.66 -15.67
CA THR A 376 -5.31 -9.92 -15.36
C THR A 376 -6.01 -9.81 -14.01
N ALA A 377 -7.15 -10.49 -13.91
CA ALA A 377 -7.92 -10.57 -12.67
C ALA A 377 -8.38 -12.00 -12.39
N VAL A 378 -8.63 -12.25 -11.12
CA VAL A 378 -9.37 -13.42 -10.64
C VAL A 378 -10.65 -12.90 -10.00
N TRP A 379 -11.79 -13.51 -10.35
CA TRP A 379 -13.07 -13.15 -9.76
C TRP A 379 -13.86 -14.41 -9.44
N TRP A 380 -14.81 -14.29 -8.53
CA TRP A 380 -15.74 -15.34 -8.19
C TRP A 380 -17.17 -14.85 -8.36
N GLN A 381 -18.00 -15.73 -8.84
CA GLN A 381 -19.45 -15.53 -8.96
C GLN A 381 -20.14 -16.41 -7.93
N VAL A 382 -20.93 -15.81 -7.06
CA VAL A 382 -21.71 -16.51 -6.07
C VAL A 382 -23.11 -16.77 -6.63
N ASN A 383 -23.61 -17.99 -6.49
CA ASN A 383 -24.96 -18.33 -6.93
C ASN A 383 -25.99 -17.47 -6.13
N PRO A 384 -26.94 -16.77 -6.81
CA PRO A 384 -27.96 -15.99 -6.14
C PRO A 384 -28.75 -16.75 -5.06
N ALA A 385 -29.07 -18.03 -5.28
CA ALA A 385 -29.75 -18.85 -4.31
C ALA A 385 -28.94 -19.08 -3.01
N ALA A 386 -27.61 -19.04 -3.09
CA ALA A 386 -26.76 -19.10 -1.90
C ALA A 386 -26.74 -17.78 -1.13
N LEU A 387 -26.87 -16.65 -1.82
CA LEU A 387 -27.01 -15.33 -1.19
C LEU A 387 -28.36 -15.22 -0.47
N ASP A 388 -29.45 -15.67 -1.09
CA ASP A 388 -30.79 -15.67 -0.46
C ASP A 388 -30.81 -16.48 0.83
N ALA A 389 -30.09 -17.60 0.89
CA ALA A 389 -29.98 -18.42 2.09
C ALA A 389 -29.19 -17.76 3.24
N VAL A 390 -28.33 -16.81 2.93
CA VAL A 390 -27.56 -16.06 3.94
C VAL A 390 -28.35 -14.87 4.50
N PHE A 391 -29.28 -14.32 3.70
CA PHE A 391 -30.06 -13.13 4.07
C PHE A 391 -31.48 -13.46 4.55
N ALA A 392 -31.91 -14.73 4.47
CA ALA A 392 -33.15 -15.23 5.02
C ALA A 392 -33.01 -15.60 6.51
#